data_138e1fc8d61154eb6bae729a6c253986
#
_entry.id   138e1fc8d61154eb6bae729a6c253986
#
_cell.length_a   1.000
_cell.length_b   1.000
_cell.length_c   1.000
_cell.angle_alpha   90.00
_cell.angle_beta   90.00
_cell.angle_gamma   90.00
#
_symmetry.space_group_name_H-M   'P 1'
#
loop_
_entity.id
_entity.type
_entity.pdbx_description
1 polymer ?
#
loop_
_entity_poly.entity_id
_entity_poly.type
_entity_poly.pdbx_seq_one_letter_code
_entity_poly.pdbx_strand_id
1 'polypeptide(L)'
;LYFDTEAAITKGLLASRGIDQTRLVVVNVVTIEEFRSKALRAVDIYLKTEEENRKPCMFVLDSLGMLSTEKEITDALNDKQVRDMTKSQLVKGAFRMLTLKLGQANIPLIVTNHTYDVIGSYVPTKEMGGGSGLKYAASTIIYLSKKKEKDKTEIVGNIIKAKTAKSRLSKE
;
A
#
# COMPACT_ATOMS: atom_id res chain seq x y z
N LEU A 1 10.14 7.76 1.37
CA LEU A 1 10.50 6.48 0.76
C LEU A 1 9.28 5.88 0.09
N TYR A 2 9.37 5.61 -1.20
CA TYR A 2 8.26 5.12 -2.01
C TYR A 2 8.57 3.71 -2.51
N PHE A 3 7.77 2.74 -2.10
CA PHE A 3 7.84 1.36 -2.57
C PHE A 3 6.93 1.22 -3.78
N ASP A 4 7.52 1.12 -4.96
CA ASP A 4 6.83 1.01 -6.25
C ASP A 4 6.70 -0.46 -6.63
N THR A 5 5.47 -0.93 -6.81
CA THR A 5 5.15 -2.31 -7.20
C THR A 5 4.71 -2.43 -8.66
N GLU A 6 4.50 -1.31 -9.33
CA GLU A 6 3.94 -1.26 -10.69
C GLU A 6 4.94 -0.69 -11.72
N ALA A 7 6.12 -0.27 -11.25
CA ALA A 7 7.12 0.46 -12.06
C ALA A 7 6.52 1.69 -12.78
N ALA A 8 5.53 2.34 -12.13
CA ALA A 8 4.78 3.43 -12.71
C ALA A 8 5.41 4.81 -12.47
N ILE A 9 6.35 4.91 -11.52
CA ILE A 9 6.98 6.17 -11.14
C ILE A 9 8.10 6.52 -12.11
N THR A 10 7.86 7.52 -12.94
CA THR A 10 8.86 8.05 -13.87
C THR A 10 9.28 9.47 -13.48
N LYS A 11 10.49 9.88 -13.89
CA LYS A 11 10.98 11.25 -13.65
C LYS A 11 10.06 12.30 -14.25
N GLY A 12 9.50 12.04 -15.44
CA GLY A 12 8.54 12.94 -16.09
C GLY A 12 7.25 13.10 -15.31
N LEU A 13 6.71 12.01 -14.76
CA LEU A 13 5.52 12.06 -13.89
C LEU A 13 5.78 12.88 -12.63
N LEU A 14 6.91 12.65 -11.97
CA LEU A 14 7.29 13.38 -10.76
C LEU A 14 7.43 14.88 -11.05
N ALA A 15 8.09 15.24 -12.13
CA ALA A 15 8.25 16.64 -12.55
C ALA A 15 6.90 17.30 -12.86
N SER A 16 6.01 16.62 -13.60
CA SER A 16 4.68 17.14 -13.94
C SER A 16 3.78 17.37 -12.72
N ARG A 17 4.07 16.69 -11.60
CA ARG A 17 3.35 16.82 -10.33
C ARG A 17 4.04 17.77 -9.33
N GLY A 18 5.15 18.41 -9.73
CA GLY A 18 5.90 19.32 -8.88
C GLY A 18 6.58 18.63 -7.69
N ILE A 19 6.86 17.33 -7.79
CA ILE A 19 7.49 16.56 -6.71
C ILE A 19 9.01 16.78 -6.74
N ASP A 20 9.55 17.19 -5.60
CA ASP A 20 10.99 17.33 -5.41
C ASP A 20 11.67 15.95 -5.37
N GLN A 21 12.34 15.61 -6.46
CA GLN A 21 13.00 14.32 -6.62
C GLN A 21 14.20 14.14 -5.68
N THR A 22 14.78 15.21 -5.14
CA THR A 22 15.89 15.11 -4.17
C THR A 22 15.43 14.58 -2.81
N ARG A 23 14.14 14.68 -2.53
CA ARG A 23 13.48 14.21 -1.30
C ARG A 23 12.77 12.87 -1.47
N LEU A 24 12.81 12.27 -2.65
CA LEU A 24 12.11 11.03 -2.97
C LEU A 24 13.12 9.92 -3.27
N VAL A 25 13.03 8.84 -2.51
CA VAL A 25 13.73 7.58 -2.81
C VAL A 25 12.69 6.57 -3.26
N VAL A 26 12.80 6.11 -4.50
CA VAL A 26 11.94 5.07 -5.08
C VAL A 26 12.64 3.72 -4.97
N VAL A 27 11.93 2.73 -4.46
CA VAL A 27 12.43 1.36 -4.26
C VAL A 27 11.42 0.41 -4.91
N ASN A 28 11.83 -0.25 -5.99
CA ASN A 28 10.99 -1.27 -6.60
C ASN A 28 10.94 -2.50 -5.70
N VAL A 29 9.75 -3.06 -5.55
CA VAL A 29 9.48 -4.27 -4.78
C VAL A 29 8.48 -5.16 -5.52
N VAL A 30 8.71 -6.44 -5.52
CA VAL A 30 7.89 -7.43 -6.24
C VAL A 30 7.16 -8.36 -5.26
N THR A 31 7.78 -8.67 -4.11
CA THR A 31 7.20 -9.58 -3.13
C THR A 31 6.93 -8.91 -1.79
N ILE A 32 6.01 -9.51 -1.03
CA ILE A 32 5.68 -9.09 0.33
C ILE A 32 6.89 -9.21 1.24
N GLU A 33 7.69 -10.27 1.05
CA GLU A 33 8.90 -10.55 1.81
C GLU A 33 9.96 -9.48 1.54
N GLU A 34 10.14 -9.11 0.28
CA GLU A 34 11.07 -8.05 -0.13
C GLU A 34 10.66 -6.69 0.44
N PHE A 35 9.39 -6.31 0.28
CA PHE A 35 8.85 -5.09 0.88
C PHE A 35 9.10 -5.03 2.38
N ARG A 36 8.71 -6.10 3.10
CA ARG A 36 8.91 -6.21 4.54
C ARG A 36 10.38 -6.02 4.94
N SER A 37 11.28 -6.73 4.26
CA SER A 37 12.71 -6.69 4.56
C SER A 37 13.30 -5.30 4.32
N LYS A 38 13.02 -4.68 3.17
CA LYS A 38 13.51 -3.34 2.83
C LYS A 38 12.94 -2.27 3.75
N ALA A 39 11.64 -2.33 4.06
CA ALA A 39 10.99 -1.38 4.95
C ALA A 39 11.54 -1.47 6.39
N LEU A 40 11.70 -2.68 6.93
CA LEU A 40 12.29 -2.87 8.27
C LEU A 40 13.72 -2.35 8.34
N ARG A 41 14.55 -2.63 7.32
CA ARG A 41 15.93 -2.11 7.26
C ARG A 41 15.96 -0.58 7.22
N ALA A 42 15.07 0.03 6.44
CA ALA A 42 14.99 1.49 6.36
C ALA A 42 14.62 2.12 7.71
N VAL A 43 13.66 1.54 8.44
CA VAL A 43 13.31 1.99 9.79
C VAL A 43 14.46 1.78 10.77
N ASP A 44 15.16 0.65 10.72
CA ASP A 44 16.31 0.38 11.60
C ASP A 44 17.45 1.36 11.36
N ILE A 45 17.74 1.70 10.11
CA ILE A 45 18.74 2.73 9.78
C ILE A 45 18.31 4.10 10.32
N TYR A 46 17.03 4.46 10.14
CA TYR A 46 16.47 5.70 10.63
C TYR A 46 16.57 5.81 12.16
N LEU A 47 16.25 4.74 12.89
CA LEU A 47 16.33 4.70 14.35
C LEU A 47 17.76 4.73 14.89
N LYS A 48 18.74 4.23 14.13
CA LYS A 48 20.19 4.32 14.47
C LYS A 48 20.79 5.69 14.22
N THR A 49 20.13 6.53 13.42
CA THR A 49 20.55 7.93 13.24
C THR A 49 20.24 8.68 14.55
N GLU A 50 21.15 9.53 14.98
CA GLU A 50 20.98 10.41 16.14
C GLU A 50 19.71 11.26 15.96
N GLU A 51 18.93 11.43 17.02
CA GLU A 51 17.59 12.04 16.95
C GLU A 51 17.62 13.45 16.34
N GLU A 52 18.62 14.24 16.69
CA GLU A 52 18.82 15.59 16.17
C GLU A 52 19.09 15.64 14.64
N ASN A 53 19.59 14.52 14.08
CA ASN A 53 19.92 14.39 12.65
C ASN A 53 18.78 13.72 11.85
N ARG A 54 17.70 13.25 12.50
CA ARG A 54 16.58 12.60 11.83
C ARG A 54 15.72 13.63 11.11
N LYS A 55 15.64 13.47 9.80
CA LYS A 55 14.73 14.28 8.96
C LYS A 55 13.33 13.64 8.95
N PRO A 56 12.25 14.44 8.90
CA PRO A 56 10.91 13.89 8.72
C PRO A 56 10.85 12.93 7.53
N CYS A 57 10.30 11.74 7.77
CA CYS A 57 10.24 10.68 6.78
C CYS A 57 8.81 10.12 6.70
N MET A 58 8.39 9.72 5.51
CA MET A 58 7.13 9.03 5.25
C MET A 58 7.39 7.85 4.32
N PHE A 59 6.69 6.74 4.54
CA PHE A 59 6.69 5.59 3.65
C PHE A 59 5.40 5.54 2.85
N VAL A 60 5.50 5.16 1.59
CA VAL A 60 4.36 4.88 0.71
C VAL A 60 4.57 3.52 0.08
N LEU A 61 3.55 2.67 0.09
CA LEU A 61 3.50 1.42 -0.67
C LEU A 61 2.40 1.52 -1.72
N ASP A 62 2.77 1.48 -2.98
CA ASP A 62 1.85 1.60 -4.11
C ASP A 62 2.11 0.50 -5.15
N SER A 63 1.29 -0.54 -5.18
CA SER A 63 0.16 -0.88 -4.34
C SER A 63 0.38 -2.25 -3.67
N LEU A 64 -0.23 -2.48 -2.49
CA LEU A 64 -0.15 -3.79 -1.83
C LEU A 64 -0.74 -4.92 -2.69
N GLY A 65 -1.78 -4.63 -3.46
CA GLY A 65 -2.47 -5.62 -4.29
C GLY A 65 -1.59 -6.26 -5.36
N MET A 66 -0.57 -5.54 -5.83
CA MET A 66 0.35 -6.01 -6.88
C MET A 66 1.50 -6.88 -6.35
N LEU A 67 1.76 -6.87 -5.04
CA LEU A 67 2.80 -7.72 -4.49
C LEU A 67 2.43 -9.21 -4.59
N SER A 68 3.38 -10.00 -5.07
CA SER A 68 3.35 -11.46 -5.03
C SER A 68 3.99 -11.99 -3.74
N THR A 69 4.04 -13.32 -3.59
CA THR A 69 4.91 -13.98 -2.62
C THR A 69 6.12 -14.57 -3.34
N GLU A 70 7.23 -14.80 -2.64
CA GLU A 70 8.39 -15.52 -3.22
C GLU A 70 7.96 -16.92 -3.72
N LYS A 71 7.00 -17.53 -3.02
CA LYS A 71 6.43 -18.82 -3.42
C LYS A 71 5.65 -18.71 -4.72
N GLU A 72 4.77 -17.69 -4.89
CA GLU A 72 4.04 -17.47 -6.14
C GLU A 72 4.99 -17.32 -7.34
N ILE A 73 6.09 -16.57 -7.18
CA ILE A 73 7.09 -16.40 -8.23
C ILE A 73 7.80 -17.72 -8.54
N THR A 74 8.25 -18.44 -7.51
CA THR A 74 8.94 -19.73 -7.66
C THR A 74 8.05 -20.78 -8.33
N ASP A 75 6.78 -20.85 -7.94
CA ASP A 75 5.83 -21.78 -8.54
C ASP A 75 5.54 -21.44 -10.01
N ALA A 76 5.43 -20.15 -10.33
CA ALA A 76 5.24 -19.68 -11.71
C ALA A 76 6.45 -20.01 -12.62
N LEU A 77 7.68 -19.85 -12.12
CA LEU A 77 8.90 -20.23 -12.84
C LEU A 77 9.03 -21.72 -13.08
N ASN A 78 8.36 -22.54 -12.29
CA ASN A 78 8.33 -24.00 -12.40
C ASN A 78 7.04 -24.51 -13.05
N ASP A 79 6.30 -23.66 -13.75
CA ASP A 79 5.02 -23.97 -14.42
C ASP A 79 3.95 -24.58 -13.48
N LYS A 80 4.03 -24.33 -12.19
CA LYS A 80 3.07 -24.80 -11.21
C LYS A 80 1.95 -23.78 -11.05
N GLN A 81 0.72 -24.15 -11.38
CA GLN A 81 -0.48 -23.34 -11.21
C GLN A 81 -1.11 -23.56 -9.81
N VAL A 82 -0.37 -23.30 -8.76
CA VAL A 82 -0.86 -23.46 -7.38
C VAL A 82 -1.11 -22.11 -6.75
N ARG A 83 -2.34 -21.88 -6.28
CA ARG A 83 -2.69 -20.68 -5.54
C ARG A 83 -1.98 -20.66 -4.18
N ASP A 84 -1.21 -19.61 -3.91
CA ASP A 84 -0.58 -19.46 -2.60
C ASP A 84 -1.60 -19.02 -1.54
N MET A 85 -1.97 -19.95 -0.66
CA MET A 85 -2.88 -19.70 0.45
C MET A 85 -2.23 -18.97 1.62
N THR A 86 -0.90 -18.79 1.59
CA THR A 86 -0.14 -18.17 2.70
C THR A 86 -0.03 -16.64 2.56
N LYS A 87 -0.36 -16.08 1.40
CA LYS A 87 -0.24 -14.64 1.10
C LYS A 87 -0.85 -13.75 2.20
N SER A 88 -2.08 -14.04 2.63
CA SER A 88 -2.75 -13.27 3.69
C SER A 88 -2.03 -13.34 5.03
N GLN A 89 -1.39 -14.45 5.35
CA GLN A 89 -0.60 -14.62 6.58
C GLN A 89 0.71 -13.83 6.50
N LEU A 90 1.37 -13.83 5.33
CA LEU A 90 2.58 -13.05 5.08
C LEU A 90 2.31 -11.55 5.20
N VAL A 91 1.22 -11.06 4.58
CA VAL A 91 0.76 -9.67 4.74
C VAL A 91 0.51 -9.34 6.21
N LYS A 92 -0.26 -10.17 6.92
CA LYS A 92 -0.52 -9.96 8.36
C LYS A 92 0.78 -9.92 9.19
N GLY A 93 1.71 -10.82 8.92
CA GLY A 93 3.02 -10.88 9.57
C GLY A 93 3.86 -9.63 9.30
N ALA A 94 3.93 -9.19 8.04
CA ALA A 94 4.66 -7.99 7.64
C ALA A 94 4.15 -6.74 8.36
N PHE A 95 2.85 -6.49 8.29
CA PHE A 95 2.26 -5.29 8.92
C PHE A 95 2.31 -5.32 10.45
N ARG A 96 2.20 -6.50 11.09
CA ARG A 96 2.38 -6.62 12.53
C ARG A 96 3.78 -6.16 12.99
N MET A 97 4.83 -6.53 12.25
CA MET A 97 6.20 -6.11 12.56
C MET A 97 6.42 -4.63 12.25
N LEU A 98 5.96 -4.18 11.06
CA LEU A 98 6.17 -2.81 10.62
C LEU A 98 5.43 -1.79 11.48
N THR A 99 4.18 -2.05 11.89
CA THR A 99 3.37 -1.10 12.66
C THR A 99 4.06 -0.66 13.95
N LEU A 100 4.66 -1.60 14.69
CA LEU A 100 5.37 -1.25 15.91
C LEU A 100 6.63 -0.43 15.65
N LYS A 101 7.43 -0.85 14.69
CA LYS A 101 8.70 -0.19 14.32
C LYS A 101 8.47 1.22 13.76
N LEU A 102 7.50 1.36 12.87
CA LEU A 102 7.11 2.66 12.31
C LEU A 102 6.57 3.61 13.38
N GLY A 103 5.78 3.08 14.33
CA GLY A 103 5.30 3.85 15.48
C GLY A 103 6.45 4.36 16.35
N GLN A 104 7.43 3.51 16.66
CA GLN A 104 8.63 3.90 17.41
C GLN A 104 9.45 4.98 16.69
N ALA A 105 9.51 4.92 15.38
CA ALA A 105 10.23 5.87 14.53
C ALA A 105 9.42 7.14 14.21
N ASN A 106 8.14 7.19 14.58
CA ASN A 106 7.19 8.23 14.18
C ASN A 106 7.14 8.43 12.64
N ILE A 107 7.21 7.32 11.89
CA ILE A 107 7.14 7.32 10.42
C ILE A 107 5.73 6.92 9.99
N PRO A 108 4.95 7.80 9.35
CA PRO A 108 3.68 7.43 8.75
C PRO A 108 3.88 6.52 7.54
N LEU A 109 2.98 5.54 7.38
CA LEU A 109 2.92 4.65 6.22
C LEU A 109 1.57 4.82 5.52
N ILE A 110 1.61 5.17 4.23
CA ILE A 110 0.46 5.17 3.33
C ILE A 110 0.52 3.91 2.48
N VAL A 111 -0.59 3.20 2.39
CA VAL A 111 -0.72 1.99 1.57
C VAL A 111 -1.91 2.16 0.64
N THR A 112 -1.68 2.08 -0.66
CA THR A 112 -2.75 1.92 -1.64
C THR A 112 -3.07 0.43 -1.82
N ASN A 113 -4.33 0.12 -2.08
CA ASN A 113 -4.76 -1.27 -2.25
C ASN A 113 -6.00 -1.36 -3.14
N HIS A 114 -6.23 -2.52 -3.74
CA HIS A 114 -7.40 -2.79 -4.55
C HIS A 114 -8.54 -3.36 -3.70
N THR A 115 -9.76 -3.09 -4.14
CA THR A 115 -10.97 -3.71 -3.60
C THR A 115 -11.54 -4.69 -4.61
N TYR A 116 -12.05 -5.81 -4.12
CA TYR A 116 -12.67 -6.87 -4.91
C TYR A 116 -14.13 -7.03 -4.48
N ASP A 117 -14.99 -7.35 -5.44
CA ASP A 117 -16.38 -7.66 -5.13
C ASP A 117 -16.47 -9.03 -4.44
N VAL A 118 -17.25 -9.11 -3.37
CA VAL A 118 -17.47 -10.37 -2.64
C VAL A 118 -18.49 -11.20 -3.42
N ILE A 119 -18.03 -12.31 -4.01
CA ILE A 119 -18.87 -13.23 -4.77
C ILE A 119 -19.84 -13.92 -3.81
N GLY A 120 -21.12 -13.95 -4.17
CA GLY A 120 -22.17 -14.61 -3.37
C GLY A 120 -22.76 -13.77 -2.23
N SER A 121 -22.36 -12.50 -2.10
CA SER A 121 -23.02 -11.58 -1.18
C SER A 121 -24.36 -11.09 -1.77
N TYR A 122 -25.41 -11.17 -0.98
CA TYR A 122 -26.76 -10.67 -1.36
C TYR A 122 -26.80 -9.14 -1.56
N VAL A 123 -25.88 -8.43 -0.91
CA VAL A 123 -25.65 -6.99 -1.08
C VAL A 123 -24.28 -6.79 -1.70
N PRO A 124 -24.13 -5.99 -2.77
CA PRO A 124 -22.82 -5.70 -3.35
C PRO A 124 -21.87 -5.15 -2.30
N THR A 125 -20.93 -5.99 -1.86
CA THR A 125 -19.95 -5.65 -0.83
C THR A 125 -18.57 -5.75 -1.41
N LYS A 126 -17.74 -4.74 -1.14
CA LYS A 126 -16.34 -4.73 -1.56
C LYS A 126 -15.43 -5.03 -0.37
N GLU A 127 -14.49 -5.91 -0.58
CA GLU A 127 -13.43 -6.18 0.37
C GLU A 127 -12.06 -5.78 -0.17
N MET A 128 -11.18 -5.36 0.74
CA MET A 128 -9.79 -5.06 0.38
C MET A 128 -8.97 -6.37 0.34
N GLY A 129 -8.03 -6.45 -0.60
CA GLY A 129 -7.04 -7.52 -0.64
C GLY A 129 -6.14 -7.51 0.60
N GLY A 130 -5.49 -8.66 0.89
CA GLY A 130 -4.56 -8.80 2.02
C GLY A 130 -5.18 -9.25 3.33
N GLY A 131 -6.49 -9.52 3.34
CA GLY A 131 -7.19 -10.11 4.48
C GLY A 131 -7.41 -9.18 5.68
N SER A 132 -7.93 -9.73 6.77
CA SER A 132 -8.29 -8.98 7.99
C SER A 132 -7.08 -8.34 8.70
N GLY A 133 -5.87 -8.90 8.55
CA GLY A 133 -4.68 -8.41 9.21
C GLY A 133 -4.35 -6.95 8.89
N LEU A 134 -4.53 -6.54 7.63
CA LEU A 134 -4.33 -5.16 7.21
C LEU A 134 -5.39 -4.22 7.83
N LYS A 135 -6.65 -4.65 7.88
CA LYS A 135 -7.73 -3.87 8.53
C LYS A 135 -7.41 -3.59 10.00
N TYR A 136 -6.82 -4.55 10.71
CA TYR A 136 -6.42 -4.35 12.11
C TYR A 136 -5.21 -3.44 12.26
N ALA A 137 -4.21 -3.55 11.40
CA ALA A 137 -3.00 -2.74 11.44
C ALA A 137 -3.26 -1.27 11.14
N ALA A 138 -4.10 -0.97 10.15
CA ALA A 138 -4.37 0.39 9.71
C ALA A 138 -5.04 1.25 10.81
N SER A 139 -4.57 2.47 10.98
CA SER A 139 -5.20 3.48 11.85
C SER A 139 -6.40 4.13 11.17
N THR A 140 -6.31 4.37 9.87
CA THR A 140 -7.38 4.95 9.05
C THR A 140 -7.53 4.14 7.77
N ILE A 141 -8.77 3.89 7.35
CA ILE A 141 -9.11 3.24 6.09
C ILE A 141 -10.10 4.11 5.35
N ILE A 142 -9.79 4.47 4.12
CA ILE A 142 -10.63 5.27 3.24
C ILE A 142 -10.90 4.49 1.97
N TYR A 143 -12.16 4.24 1.66
CA TYR A 143 -12.57 3.70 0.37
C TYR A 143 -12.83 4.84 -0.61
N LEU A 144 -12.23 4.73 -1.79
CA LEU A 144 -12.44 5.65 -2.88
C LEU A 144 -13.32 5.01 -3.94
N SER A 145 -14.34 5.71 -4.39
CA SER A 145 -15.16 5.31 -5.52
C SER A 145 -15.21 6.42 -6.55
N LYS A 146 -15.29 6.03 -7.83
CA LYS A 146 -15.24 6.93 -8.97
C LYS A 146 -16.56 6.89 -9.72
N LYS A 147 -17.16 8.04 -9.99
CA LYS A 147 -18.32 8.22 -10.87
C LYS A 147 -17.91 9.17 -11.99
N LYS A 148 -18.24 8.81 -13.23
CA LYS A 148 -18.06 9.69 -14.38
C LYS A 148 -19.05 10.86 -14.28
N GLU A 149 -18.55 12.07 -14.41
CA GLU A 149 -19.37 13.27 -14.59
C GLU A 149 -19.62 13.47 -16.07
N LYS A 150 -20.89 13.67 -16.44
CA LYS A 150 -21.28 13.82 -17.85
C LYS A 150 -21.99 15.16 -18.02
N ASP A 151 -21.64 15.88 -19.08
CA ASP A 151 -22.47 16.93 -19.66
C ASP A 151 -23.15 16.35 -20.90
N LYS A 152 -24.48 16.18 -20.83
CA LYS A 152 -25.27 15.44 -21.83
C LYS A 152 -24.69 14.03 -22.06
N THR A 153 -24.02 13.83 -23.20
CA THR A 153 -23.38 12.55 -23.58
C THR A 153 -21.87 12.52 -23.37
N GLU A 154 -21.25 13.66 -23.16
CA GLU A 154 -19.79 13.78 -23.03
C GLU A 154 -19.33 13.61 -21.57
N ILE A 155 -18.19 12.92 -21.41
CA ILE A 155 -17.55 12.78 -20.10
C ILE A 155 -16.66 13.99 -19.87
N VAL A 156 -17.09 14.89 -18.99
CA VAL A 156 -16.37 16.13 -18.68
C VAL A 156 -15.47 16.01 -17.46
N GLY A 157 -15.65 14.96 -16.65
CA GLY A 157 -14.82 14.79 -15.46
C GLY A 157 -15.11 13.51 -14.68
N ASN A 158 -14.57 13.46 -13.47
CA ASN A 158 -14.81 12.37 -12.54
C ASN A 158 -15.09 12.93 -11.16
N ILE A 159 -16.14 12.44 -10.53
CA ILE A 159 -16.46 12.68 -9.12
C ILE A 159 -15.84 11.56 -8.32
N ILE A 160 -14.94 11.88 -7.39
CA ILE A 160 -14.36 10.92 -6.47
C ILE A 160 -15.08 11.05 -5.12
N LYS A 161 -15.69 9.95 -4.69
CA LYS A 161 -16.30 9.85 -3.36
C LYS A 161 -15.35 9.11 -2.44
N ALA A 162 -14.93 9.77 -1.36
CA ALA A 162 -14.15 9.18 -0.27
C ALA A 162 -15.09 8.82 0.89
N LYS A 163 -14.98 7.59 1.39
CA LYS A 163 -15.73 7.11 2.56
C LYS A 163 -14.77 6.54 3.58
N THR A 164 -14.76 7.09 4.78
CA THR A 164 -14.03 6.53 5.92
C THR A 164 -14.72 5.25 6.37
N ALA A 165 -13.96 4.16 6.39
CA ALA A 165 -14.41 2.85 6.86
C ALA A 165 -13.83 2.48 8.23
N LYS A 166 -12.76 3.16 8.62
CA LYS A 166 -12.12 3.03 9.93
C LYS A 166 -11.38 4.31 10.26
N SER A 167 -11.50 4.77 11.49
CA SER A 167 -10.63 5.81 12.06
C SER A 167 -10.38 5.48 13.53
N ARG A 168 -9.10 5.51 13.94
CA ARG A 168 -8.71 5.45 15.35
C ARG A 168 -8.47 6.84 15.95
N LEU A 169 -8.39 7.86 15.08
CA LEU A 169 -7.97 9.21 15.44
C LEU A 169 -9.13 10.19 15.59
N SER A 170 -10.30 9.83 15.09
CA SER A 170 -11.51 10.66 15.16
C SER A 170 -12.76 9.79 15.34
N LYS A 171 -13.85 10.41 15.77
CA LYS A 171 -15.17 9.76 15.69
C LYS A 171 -15.54 9.53 14.21
N GLU A 172 -16.18 8.39 13.94
CA GLU A 172 -16.77 8.08 12.64
C GLU A 172 -17.94 9.02 12.33
#